data_296da2566a11c17bc9dc12dadf007edf
#
_entry.id   296da2566a11c17bc9dc12dadf007edf
#
_cell.length_a   1.000
_cell.length_b   1.000
_cell.length_c   1.000
_cell.angle_alpha   90.00
_cell.angle_beta   90.00
_cell.angle_gamma   90.00
#
_symmetry.space_group_name_H-M   'P 1'
#
loop_
_entity.id
_entity.type
_entity.pdbx_description
1 polymer ?
#
loop_
_entity_poly.entity_id
_entity_poly.type
_entity_poly.pdbx_seq_one_letter_code
_entity_poly.pdbx_strand_id
1 'polypeptide(L)'
;MSSTTKPFEEKMNASVNHLIHELASIRAGRANPAILDKVTVDYYGSPTPIQQIAAVAVAEARILTISPWDRSMLKPISKAIQTSDIGINPIDDGQVIRLVFPAPTEERRKQLTKDVKKQGEDAKTAVRNIRRDAMDKFKAMKKAGELTEDDQKKLEEETQKLTDKYVKLIDDTCAD
;
A
#
# COMPACT_ATOMS: atom_id res chain seq x y z
N MET A 1 18.26 12.75 -17.39
CA MET A 1 18.82 12.01 -16.25
C MET A 1 20.03 11.21 -16.68
N SER A 2 21.08 11.28 -15.91
CA SER A 2 22.32 10.54 -16.20
C SER A 2 22.11 9.04 -15.88
N SER A 3 22.75 8.18 -16.65
CA SER A 3 22.78 6.73 -16.36
C SER A 3 23.37 6.41 -14.99
N THR A 4 24.19 7.32 -14.46
CA THR A 4 24.86 7.18 -13.16
C THR A 4 23.91 7.41 -11.98
N THR A 5 22.89 8.28 -12.12
CA THR A 5 21.90 8.58 -11.08
C THR A 5 20.71 7.62 -11.09
N LYS A 6 20.48 6.95 -12.21
CA LYS A 6 19.33 6.04 -12.38
C LYS A 6 19.21 4.94 -11.32
N PRO A 7 20.27 4.22 -10.90
CA PRO A 7 20.16 3.21 -9.86
C PRO A 7 19.71 3.78 -8.50
N PHE A 8 20.11 5.02 -8.20
CA PHE A 8 19.70 5.68 -6.96
C PHE A 8 18.24 6.12 -7.03
N GLU A 9 17.79 6.61 -8.20
CA GLU A 9 16.38 6.92 -8.43
C GLU A 9 15.51 5.68 -8.27
N GLU A 10 15.90 4.54 -8.81
CA GLU A 10 15.20 3.27 -8.69
C GLU A 10 15.07 2.85 -7.21
N LYS A 11 16.12 3.02 -6.40
CA LYS A 11 16.10 2.75 -4.96
C LYS A 11 15.17 3.71 -4.21
N MET A 12 15.19 4.99 -4.55
CA MET A 12 14.28 5.98 -3.96
C MET A 12 12.81 5.65 -4.30
N ASN A 13 12.56 5.30 -5.55
CA ASN A 13 11.23 4.89 -5.99
C ASN A 13 10.74 3.61 -5.28
N ALA A 14 11.63 2.64 -5.09
CA ALA A 14 11.31 1.42 -4.33
C ALA A 14 10.96 1.75 -2.87
N SER A 15 11.64 2.70 -2.24
CA SER A 15 11.33 3.16 -0.88
C SER A 15 9.94 3.80 -0.80
N VAL A 16 9.56 4.60 -1.79
CA VAL A 16 8.21 5.20 -1.87
C VAL A 16 7.14 4.14 -2.12
N ASN A 17 7.39 3.20 -3.01
CA ASN A 17 6.46 2.10 -3.28
C ASN A 17 6.26 1.21 -2.05
N HIS A 18 7.31 0.97 -1.27
CA HIS A 18 7.21 0.27 0.00
C HIS A 18 6.32 1.04 0.99
N LEU A 19 6.52 2.36 1.11
CA LEU A 19 5.66 3.21 1.93
C LEU A 19 4.20 3.14 1.50
N ILE A 20 3.91 3.24 0.20
CA ILE A 20 2.55 3.15 -0.34
C ILE A 20 1.92 1.81 0.05
N HIS A 21 2.67 0.72 -0.06
CA HIS A 21 2.20 -0.62 0.32
C HIS A 21 1.91 -0.72 1.82
N GLU A 22 2.80 -0.21 2.67
CA GLU A 22 2.61 -0.18 4.12
C GLU A 22 1.42 0.69 4.53
N LEU A 23 1.23 1.86 3.91
CA LEU A 23 0.08 2.73 4.18
C LEU A 23 -1.24 2.10 3.72
N ALA A 24 -1.24 1.30 2.66
CA ALA A 24 -2.42 0.56 2.24
C ALA A 24 -2.89 -0.44 3.31
N SER A 25 -1.96 -1.04 4.05
CA SER A 25 -2.29 -1.94 5.18
C SER A 25 -2.85 -1.20 6.39
N ILE A 26 -2.55 0.10 6.54
CA ILE A 26 -3.00 0.94 7.65
C ILE A 26 -4.42 1.49 7.43
N ARG A 27 -4.96 1.47 6.23
CA ARG A 27 -6.33 1.91 5.94
C ARG A 27 -7.39 1.04 6.64
N ALA A 28 -7.19 0.83 7.94
CA ALA A 28 -8.12 0.12 8.82
C ALA A 28 -9.43 0.91 8.93
N GLY A 29 -10.57 0.22 8.72
CA GLY A 29 -11.91 0.83 8.76
C GLY A 29 -12.49 1.20 7.40
N ARG A 30 -11.70 1.17 6.32
CA ARG A 30 -12.23 1.22 4.95
C ARG A 30 -12.50 -0.19 4.44
N ALA A 31 -13.60 -0.34 3.71
CA ALA A 31 -13.93 -1.60 3.05
C ALA A 31 -12.83 -1.95 2.03
N ASN A 32 -12.27 -3.14 2.19
CA ASN A 32 -11.22 -3.65 1.31
C ASN A 32 -11.57 -5.08 0.86
N PRO A 33 -11.74 -5.34 -0.44
CA PRO A 33 -12.01 -6.69 -0.96
C PRO A 33 -10.96 -7.73 -0.57
N ALA A 34 -9.71 -7.32 -0.34
CA ALA A 34 -8.63 -8.23 0.05
C ALA A 34 -8.87 -8.96 1.38
N ILE A 35 -9.76 -8.47 2.23
CA ILE A 35 -10.15 -9.17 3.46
C ILE A 35 -10.78 -10.55 3.18
N LEU A 36 -11.35 -10.73 2.00
CA LEU A 36 -12.00 -11.97 1.56
C LEU A 36 -11.03 -12.96 0.90
N ASP A 37 -9.79 -12.60 0.65
CA ASP A 37 -8.82 -13.43 -0.08
C ASP A 37 -8.56 -14.78 0.61
N LYS A 38 -8.67 -14.82 1.92
CA LYS A 38 -8.47 -16.04 2.73
C LYS A 38 -9.75 -16.82 3.00
N VAL A 39 -10.90 -16.31 2.56
CA VAL A 39 -12.19 -16.95 2.79
C VAL A 39 -12.55 -17.79 1.58
N THR A 40 -12.73 -19.08 1.81
CA THR A 40 -13.19 -20.04 0.78
C THR A 40 -14.58 -20.53 1.12
N VAL A 41 -15.37 -20.79 0.07
CA VAL A 41 -16.71 -21.33 0.16
C VAL A 41 -16.74 -22.68 -0.56
N ASP A 42 -17.47 -23.62 -0.02
CA ASP A 42 -17.74 -24.89 -0.71
C ASP A 42 -18.65 -24.61 -1.92
N TYR A 43 -18.06 -24.73 -3.10
CA TYR A 43 -18.77 -24.60 -4.38
C TYR A 43 -18.76 -25.95 -5.09
N TYR A 44 -19.89 -26.63 -5.04
CA TYR A 44 -20.06 -27.99 -5.60
C TYR A 44 -18.98 -28.98 -5.16
N GLY A 45 -18.65 -28.96 -3.87
CA GLY A 45 -17.66 -29.87 -3.26
C GLY A 45 -16.20 -29.44 -3.39
N SER A 46 -15.96 -28.23 -3.93
CA SER A 46 -14.60 -27.67 -4.06
C SER A 46 -14.47 -26.35 -3.29
N PRO A 47 -13.47 -26.20 -2.41
CA PRO A 47 -13.19 -24.91 -1.78
C PRO A 47 -12.81 -23.87 -2.82
N THR A 48 -13.63 -22.83 -2.96
CA THR A 48 -13.45 -21.80 -3.98
C THR A 48 -13.42 -20.42 -3.34
N PRO A 49 -12.47 -19.54 -3.72
CA PRO A 49 -12.44 -18.16 -3.24
C PRO A 49 -13.72 -17.42 -3.64
N ILE A 50 -14.23 -16.58 -2.73
CA ILE A 50 -15.48 -15.83 -2.95
C ILE A 50 -15.43 -15.00 -4.24
N GLN A 51 -14.29 -14.43 -4.57
CA GLN A 51 -14.10 -13.58 -5.75
C GLN A 51 -14.28 -14.34 -7.08
N GLN A 52 -14.20 -15.66 -7.07
CA GLN A 52 -14.42 -16.50 -8.26
C GLN A 52 -15.90 -16.84 -8.50
N ILE A 53 -16.73 -16.70 -7.47
CA ILE A 53 -18.16 -17.05 -7.52
C ILE A 53 -19.10 -15.87 -7.31
N ALA A 54 -18.55 -14.70 -7.01
CA ALA A 54 -19.29 -13.47 -6.75
C ALA A 54 -18.52 -12.24 -7.20
N ALA A 55 -19.25 -11.22 -7.61
CA ALA A 55 -18.69 -9.89 -7.80
C ALA A 55 -18.56 -9.19 -6.43
N VAL A 56 -17.37 -8.72 -6.09
CA VAL A 56 -17.06 -8.00 -4.86
C VAL A 56 -16.79 -6.54 -5.21
N ALA A 57 -17.55 -5.63 -4.63
CA ALA A 57 -17.43 -4.20 -4.89
C ALA A 57 -17.48 -3.39 -3.59
N VAL A 58 -16.79 -2.27 -3.57
CA VAL A 58 -16.87 -1.27 -2.51
C VAL A 58 -18.02 -0.33 -2.86
N ALA A 59 -19.15 -0.46 -2.14
CA ALA A 59 -20.32 0.38 -2.37
C ALA A 59 -20.16 1.77 -1.73
N GLU A 60 -19.60 1.80 -0.52
CA GLU A 60 -19.30 3.01 0.25
C GLU A 60 -17.98 2.81 0.99
N ALA A 61 -17.44 3.88 1.59
CA ALA A 61 -16.14 3.85 2.25
C ALA A 61 -15.96 2.70 3.26
N ARG A 62 -17.06 2.24 3.87
CA ARG A 62 -17.07 1.18 4.88
C ARG A 62 -18.04 0.04 4.57
N ILE A 63 -18.56 -0.03 3.36
CA ILE A 63 -19.50 -1.07 2.94
C ILE A 63 -18.95 -1.82 1.74
N LEU A 64 -18.76 -3.11 1.93
CA LEU A 64 -18.39 -4.05 0.89
C LEU A 64 -19.63 -4.84 0.48
N THR A 65 -19.91 -4.92 -0.81
CA THR A 65 -21.02 -5.74 -1.35
C THR A 65 -20.48 -6.95 -2.07
N ILE A 66 -21.10 -8.09 -1.81
CA ILE A 66 -20.81 -9.36 -2.46
C ILE A 66 -22.07 -9.80 -3.20
N SER A 67 -21.99 -9.81 -4.53
CA SER A 67 -23.10 -10.20 -5.42
C SER A 67 -22.76 -11.53 -6.07
N PRO A 68 -23.25 -12.67 -5.56
CA PRO A 68 -23.00 -13.95 -6.18
C PRO A 68 -23.72 -14.05 -7.52
N TRP A 69 -23.08 -14.70 -8.48
CA TRP A 69 -23.71 -14.98 -9.79
C TRP A 69 -24.84 -16.00 -9.68
N ASP A 70 -24.74 -16.90 -8.70
CA ASP A 70 -25.78 -17.85 -8.34
C ASP A 70 -26.35 -17.50 -6.96
N ARG A 71 -27.63 -17.14 -6.90
CA ARG A 71 -28.32 -16.77 -5.65
C ARG A 71 -28.32 -17.89 -4.60
N SER A 72 -28.21 -19.13 -5.01
CA SER A 72 -28.12 -20.25 -4.07
C SER A 72 -26.86 -20.20 -3.21
N MET A 73 -25.84 -19.46 -3.65
CA MET A 73 -24.58 -19.28 -2.94
C MET A 73 -24.62 -18.19 -1.84
N LEU A 74 -25.69 -17.40 -1.73
CA LEU A 74 -25.82 -16.36 -0.69
C LEU A 74 -25.62 -16.93 0.71
N LYS A 75 -26.37 -17.97 1.06
CA LYS A 75 -26.27 -18.59 2.39
C LYS A 75 -24.92 -19.25 2.64
N PRO A 76 -24.35 -20.05 1.72
CA PRO A 76 -23.01 -20.60 1.89
C PRO A 76 -21.92 -19.53 2.08
N ILE A 77 -21.96 -18.46 1.29
CA ILE A 77 -21.01 -17.34 1.40
C ILE A 77 -21.17 -16.63 2.76
N SER A 78 -22.39 -16.32 3.14
CA SER A 78 -22.67 -15.69 4.43
C SER A 78 -22.17 -16.54 5.60
N LYS A 79 -22.40 -17.84 5.56
CA LYS A 79 -21.92 -18.78 6.58
C LYS A 79 -20.39 -18.85 6.61
N ALA A 80 -19.74 -18.90 5.47
CA ALA A 80 -18.28 -18.92 5.38
C ALA A 80 -17.65 -17.66 5.98
N ILE A 81 -18.26 -16.50 5.75
CA ILE A 81 -17.81 -15.23 6.35
C ILE A 81 -18.04 -15.22 7.86
N GLN A 82 -19.18 -15.70 8.35
CA GLN A 82 -19.47 -15.77 9.80
C GLN A 82 -18.49 -16.68 10.54
N THR A 83 -18.06 -17.76 9.91
CA THR A 83 -17.10 -18.73 10.51
C THR A 83 -15.66 -18.32 10.33
N SER A 84 -15.38 -17.29 9.54
CA SER A 84 -14.03 -16.78 9.30
C SER A 84 -13.56 -15.82 10.41
N ASP A 85 -12.26 -15.54 10.41
CA ASP A 85 -11.62 -14.63 11.37
C ASP A 85 -11.80 -13.14 11.04
N ILE A 86 -12.64 -12.81 10.05
CA ILE A 86 -12.87 -11.41 9.62
C ILE A 86 -13.46 -10.56 10.74
N GLY A 87 -14.31 -11.14 11.60
CA GLY A 87 -14.92 -10.44 12.72
C GLY A 87 -16.04 -9.46 12.32
N ILE A 88 -16.56 -9.56 11.10
CA ILE A 88 -17.66 -8.74 10.58
C ILE A 88 -18.83 -9.66 10.26
N ASN A 89 -20.02 -9.33 10.79
CA ASN A 89 -21.22 -10.09 10.50
C ASN A 89 -21.79 -9.70 9.14
N PRO A 90 -21.98 -10.66 8.22
CA PRO A 90 -22.59 -10.39 6.93
C PRO A 90 -24.09 -10.12 7.06
N ILE A 91 -24.59 -9.17 6.25
CA ILE A 91 -26.00 -8.85 6.14
C ILE A 91 -26.47 -9.32 4.77
N ASP A 92 -27.36 -10.31 4.76
CA ASP A 92 -27.98 -10.87 3.56
C ASP A 92 -29.35 -10.23 3.33
N ASP A 93 -29.52 -9.52 2.20
CA ASP A 93 -30.79 -8.90 1.82
C ASP A 93 -31.57 -9.73 0.78
N GLY A 94 -31.13 -10.95 0.51
CA GLY A 94 -31.74 -11.86 -0.47
C GLY A 94 -31.23 -11.66 -1.91
N GLN A 95 -30.40 -10.65 -2.17
CA GLN A 95 -29.78 -10.37 -3.47
C GLN A 95 -28.27 -10.25 -3.38
N VAL A 96 -27.79 -9.53 -2.37
CA VAL A 96 -26.38 -9.31 -2.11
C VAL A 96 -26.07 -9.47 -0.62
N ILE A 97 -24.82 -9.73 -0.32
CA ILE A 97 -24.30 -9.75 1.04
C ILE A 97 -23.55 -8.45 1.26
N ARG A 98 -23.87 -7.75 2.35
CA ARG A 98 -23.19 -6.52 2.76
C ARG A 98 -22.33 -6.77 3.98
N LEU A 99 -21.09 -6.30 3.91
CA LEU A 99 -20.18 -6.24 5.03
C LEU A 99 -20.00 -4.78 5.45
N VAL A 100 -20.51 -4.43 6.62
CA VAL A 100 -20.35 -3.09 7.19
C VAL A 100 -19.13 -3.10 8.11
N PHE A 101 -18.08 -2.39 7.70
CA PHE A 101 -16.86 -2.24 8.50
C PHE A 101 -17.14 -1.24 9.64
N PRO A 102 -16.77 -1.57 10.89
CA PRO A 102 -16.95 -0.66 11.99
C PRO A 102 -16.09 0.60 11.83
N ALA A 103 -16.63 1.75 12.23
CA ALA A 103 -15.87 2.98 12.26
C ALA A 103 -14.73 2.85 13.28
N PRO A 104 -13.49 3.27 12.94
CA PRO A 104 -12.42 3.29 13.92
C PRO A 104 -12.74 4.25 15.05
N THR A 105 -12.38 3.88 16.29
CA THR A 105 -12.49 4.76 17.44
C THR A 105 -11.59 5.99 17.27
N GLU A 106 -11.89 7.06 17.99
CA GLU A 106 -11.05 8.27 17.95
C GLU A 106 -9.62 7.98 18.41
N GLU A 107 -9.46 7.14 19.41
CA GLU A 107 -8.15 6.68 19.87
C GLU A 107 -7.38 5.92 18.77
N ARG A 108 -8.07 5.04 18.05
CA ARG A 108 -7.49 4.31 16.92
C ARG A 108 -7.09 5.25 15.78
N ARG A 109 -7.89 6.28 15.49
CA ARG A 109 -7.54 7.31 14.50
C ARG A 109 -6.27 8.06 14.88
N LYS A 110 -6.14 8.45 16.15
CA LYS A 110 -4.93 9.11 16.65
C LYS A 110 -3.71 8.22 16.52
N GLN A 111 -3.84 6.93 16.84
CA GLN A 111 -2.76 5.98 16.70
C GLN A 111 -2.35 5.80 15.22
N LEU A 112 -3.32 5.66 14.32
CA LEU A 112 -3.07 5.57 12.87
C LEU A 112 -2.34 6.80 12.33
N THR A 113 -2.70 8.00 12.78
CA THR A 113 -2.01 9.24 12.40
C THR A 113 -0.55 9.22 12.83
N LYS A 114 -0.25 8.73 14.03
CA LYS A 114 1.12 8.57 14.52
C LYS A 114 1.90 7.56 13.69
N ASP A 115 1.27 6.44 13.36
CA ASP A 115 1.89 5.37 12.57
C ASP A 115 2.22 5.85 11.15
N VAL A 116 1.32 6.60 10.51
CA VAL A 116 1.54 7.22 9.20
C VAL A 116 2.72 8.20 9.25
N LYS A 117 2.76 9.08 10.26
CA LYS A 117 3.88 10.02 10.43
C LYS A 117 5.20 9.31 10.61
N LYS A 118 5.24 8.27 11.44
CA LYS A 118 6.44 7.47 11.68
C LYS A 118 6.93 6.83 10.39
N GLN A 119 6.05 6.17 9.65
CA GLN A 119 6.42 5.53 8.39
C GLN A 119 6.87 6.54 7.33
N GLY A 120 6.25 7.71 7.26
CA GLY A 120 6.70 8.81 6.40
C GLY A 120 8.11 9.28 6.74
N GLU A 121 8.43 9.47 8.01
CA GLU A 121 9.79 9.84 8.46
C GLU A 121 10.81 8.74 8.19
N ASP A 122 10.45 7.47 8.38
CA ASP A 122 11.31 6.33 8.06
C ASP A 122 11.62 6.27 6.54
N ALA A 123 10.62 6.51 5.71
CA ALA A 123 10.79 6.57 4.25
C ALA A 123 11.68 7.75 3.81
N LYS A 124 11.51 8.92 4.41
CA LYS A 124 12.39 10.09 4.16
C LYS A 124 13.82 9.80 4.57
N THR A 125 14.03 9.14 5.70
CA THR A 125 15.34 8.72 6.15
C THR A 125 15.99 7.76 5.18
N ALA A 126 15.24 6.79 4.64
CA ALA A 126 15.72 5.88 3.61
C ALA A 126 16.14 6.63 2.34
N VAL A 127 15.36 7.59 1.88
CA VAL A 127 15.69 8.43 0.72
C VAL A 127 16.96 9.26 0.97
N ARG A 128 17.11 9.85 2.15
CA ARG A 128 18.31 10.61 2.55
C ARG A 128 19.56 9.73 2.63
N ASN A 129 19.42 8.50 3.11
CA ASN A 129 20.53 7.54 3.12
C ASN A 129 20.96 7.16 1.71
N ILE A 130 20.01 6.94 0.80
CA ILE A 130 20.30 6.68 -0.62
C ILE A 130 21.05 7.86 -1.25
N ARG A 131 20.63 9.08 -0.96
CA ARG A 131 21.33 10.29 -1.38
C ARG A 131 22.76 10.31 -0.86
N ARG A 132 22.97 10.01 0.41
CA ARG A 132 24.32 9.96 1.02
C ARG A 132 25.19 8.94 0.31
N ASP A 133 24.68 7.75 0.07
CA ASP A 133 25.40 6.70 -0.67
C ASP A 133 25.78 7.15 -2.08
N ALA A 134 24.89 7.89 -2.75
CA ALA A 134 25.16 8.46 -4.06
C ALA A 134 26.30 9.49 -4.01
N MET A 135 26.27 10.39 -3.03
CA MET A 135 27.32 11.39 -2.85
C MET A 135 28.68 10.75 -2.57
N ASP A 136 28.71 9.72 -1.74
CA ASP A 136 29.94 8.97 -1.41
C ASP A 136 30.48 8.23 -2.66
N LYS A 137 29.59 7.66 -3.46
CA LYS A 137 29.98 7.03 -4.74
C LYS A 137 30.57 8.04 -5.72
N PHE A 138 29.99 9.22 -5.85
CA PHE A 138 30.52 10.26 -6.74
C PHE A 138 31.89 10.76 -6.30
N LYS A 139 32.10 10.91 -5.00
CA LYS A 139 33.43 11.25 -4.45
C LYS A 139 34.46 10.18 -4.77
N ALA A 140 34.11 8.91 -4.61
CA ALA A 140 34.99 7.79 -4.95
C ALA A 140 35.31 7.75 -6.45
N MET A 141 34.34 7.99 -7.32
CA MET A 141 34.52 8.04 -8.76
C MET A 141 35.46 9.20 -9.19
N LYS A 142 35.28 10.37 -8.57
CA LYS A 142 36.19 11.51 -8.80
C LYS A 142 37.62 11.17 -8.37
N LYS A 143 37.80 10.58 -7.20
CA LYS A 143 39.09 10.16 -6.67
C LYS A 143 39.76 9.11 -7.56
N ALA A 144 39.00 8.25 -8.20
CA ALA A 144 39.49 7.25 -9.18
C ALA A 144 39.72 7.84 -10.56
N GLY A 145 39.47 9.13 -10.79
CA GLY A 145 39.66 9.79 -12.09
C GLY A 145 38.55 9.55 -13.11
N GLU A 146 37.45 8.91 -12.73
CA GLU A 146 36.30 8.61 -13.61
C GLU A 146 35.40 9.82 -13.84
N LEU A 147 35.42 10.82 -12.95
CA LEU A 147 34.64 12.05 -13.01
C LEU A 147 35.55 13.28 -12.88
N THR A 148 35.19 14.33 -13.60
CA THR A 148 35.71 15.67 -13.36
C THR A 148 34.99 16.33 -12.21
N GLU A 149 35.53 17.45 -11.70
CA GLU A 149 34.87 18.22 -10.64
C GLU A 149 33.49 18.75 -11.09
N ASP A 150 33.40 19.20 -12.34
CA ASP A 150 32.13 19.68 -12.90
C ASP A 150 31.10 18.55 -13.08
N ASP A 151 31.56 17.35 -13.48
CA ASP A 151 30.69 16.18 -13.61
C ASP A 151 30.15 15.75 -12.23
N GLN A 152 31.00 15.74 -11.21
CA GLN A 152 30.58 15.44 -9.84
C GLN A 152 29.53 16.43 -9.38
N LYS A 153 29.74 17.73 -9.58
CA LYS A 153 28.81 18.79 -9.17
C LYS A 153 27.44 18.63 -9.86
N LYS A 154 27.43 18.35 -11.16
CA LYS A 154 26.17 18.07 -11.89
C LYS A 154 25.42 16.86 -11.35
N LEU A 155 26.13 15.77 -11.05
CA LEU A 155 25.52 14.56 -10.48
C LEU A 155 24.99 14.80 -9.07
N GLU A 156 25.67 15.58 -8.25
CA GLU A 156 25.21 15.98 -6.92
C GLU A 156 23.94 16.84 -7.00
N GLU A 157 23.90 17.81 -7.91
CA GLU A 157 22.70 18.64 -8.15
C GLU A 157 21.51 17.80 -8.65
N GLU A 158 21.76 16.88 -9.58
CA GLU A 158 20.73 15.97 -10.09
C GLU A 158 20.18 15.07 -8.98
N THR A 159 21.05 14.52 -8.14
CA THR A 159 20.69 13.68 -7.00
C THR A 159 19.91 14.47 -5.94
N GLN A 160 20.26 15.73 -5.70
CA GLN A 160 19.52 16.59 -4.79
C GLN A 160 18.09 16.86 -5.30
N LYS A 161 17.93 17.13 -6.60
CA LYS A 161 16.61 17.29 -7.22
C LYS A 161 15.75 16.02 -7.09
N LEU A 162 16.36 14.85 -7.29
CA LEU A 162 15.67 13.57 -7.06
C LEU A 162 15.25 13.41 -5.61
N THR A 163 16.14 13.70 -4.66
CA THR A 163 15.83 13.64 -3.23
C THR A 163 14.64 14.53 -2.88
N ASP A 164 14.65 15.77 -3.34
CA ASP A 164 13.56 16.73 -3.08
C ASP A 164 12.23 16.25 -3.68
N LYS A 165 12.27 15.69 -4.90
CA LYS A 165 11.11 15.12 -5.57
C LYS A 165 10.50 13.96 -4.76
N TYR A 166 11.32 13.03 -4.29
CA TYR A 166 10.82 11.86 -3.57
C TYR A 166 10.42 12.19 -2.13
N VAL A 167 11.08 13.12 -1.46
CA VAL A 167 10.64 13.63 -0.15
C VAL A 167 9.28 14.29 -0.26
N LYS A 168 9.06 15.12 -1.28
CA LYS A 168 7.74 15.71 -1.52
C LYS A 168 6.68 14.66 -1.81
N LEU A 169 7.01 13.66 -2.64
CA LEU A 169 6.09 12.56 -2.94
C LEU A 169 5.70 11.77 -1.68
N ILE A 170 6.63 11.57 -0.74
CA ILE A 170 6.36 10.95 0.56
C ILE A 170 5.40 11.81 1.38
N ASP A 171 5.62 13.12 1.44
CA ASP A 171 4.73 14.03 2.17
C ASP A 171 3.32 14.03 1.59
N ASP A 172 3.20 14.10 0.25
CA ASP A 172 1.91 14.05 -0.45
C ASP A 172 1.20 12.70 -0.20
N THR A 173 1.94 11.60 -0.23
CA THR A 173 1.39 10.24 0.03
C THR A 173 0.89 10.09 1.46
N CYS A 174 1.55 10.72 2.44
CA CYS A 174 1.13 10.67 3.84
C CYS A 174 -0.06 11.60 4.15
N ALA A 175 -0.29 12.60 3.29
CA ALA A 175 -1.41 13.55 3.46
C ALA A 175 -2.76 12.98 2.98
N ASP A 176 -2.75 12.05 2.02
CA ASP A 176 -3.94 11.37 1.49
C ASP A 176 -4.45 10.29 2.46
#